data_5db6338db1d8a5b0de19e93328a6da0b
#
_entry.id   5db6338db1d8a5b0de19e93328a6da0b
#
_cell.length_a   1.000
_cell.length_b   1.000
_cell.length_c   1.000
_cell.angle_alpha   90.00
_cell.angle_beta   90.00
_cell.angle_gamma   90.00
#
_symmetry.space_group_name_H-M   'P 1'
#
loop_
_entity.id
_entity.type
_entity.pdbx_description
1 polymer ?
#
loop_
_entity_poly.entity_id
_entity_poly.type
_entity_poly.pdbx_seq_one_letter_code
_entity_poly.pdbx_strand_id
1 'polypeptide(L)'
;PIYYVGWEEWVSLPELNLPALLAKTDTGAETSALHAFNIQTFGKNNEMVRFGINPIDTDERFSVFCSSKILDQRNVTSSNGISEMRYVIETEMTIGNVRKKIPITLTNRENMKYKMIIGRSALEGFQISAEKSFFTEYPQL
;
A
#
# COMPACT_ATOMS: atom_id res chain seq x y z
N PRO A 1 2.30 21.74 11.42
CA PRO A 1 2.56 20.71 12.44
C PRO A 1 3.44 19.61 11.90
N ILE A 2 4.25 18.99 12.75
CA ILE A 2 5.08 17.86 12.40
C ILE A 2 4.33 16.59 12.83
N TYR A 3 4.17 15.67 11.88
CA TYR A 3 3.54 14.38 12.16
C TYR A 3 4.63 13.32 12.27
N TYR A 4 4.50 12.47 13.28
CA TYR A 4 5.44 11.37 13.51
C TYR A 4 4.79 10.04 13.21
N VAL A 5 5.56 9.14 12.58
CA VAL A 5 5.20 7.74 12.39
C VAL A 5 6.36 6.87 12.81
N GLY A 6 6.04 5.64 13.21
CA GLY A 6 7.04 4.65 13.55
C GLY A 6 7.55 3.90 12.34
N TRP A 7 8.43 2.93 12.61
CA TRP A 7 8.92 2.06 11.56
C TRP A 7 7.84 1.07 11.09
N GLU A 8 6.76 0.88 11.87
CA GLU A 8 5.54 0.21 11.45
C GLU A 8 4.33 0.94 12.00
N GLU A 9 3.24 0.94 11.24
CA GLU A 9 2.00 1.63 11.60
C GLU A 9 0.80 0.90 11.04
N TRP A 10 -0.35 1.10 11.66
CA TRP A 10 -1.62 0.71 11.08
C TRP A 10 -2.09 1.79 10.11
N VAL A 11 -2.49 1.37 8.91
CA VAL A 11 -3.05 2.28 7.92
C VAL A 11 -4.39 1.78 7.43
N SER A 12 -5.16 2.67 6.85
CA SER A 12 -6.43 2.37 6.23
C SER A 12 -6.38 2.79 4.76
N LEU A 13 -6.90 1.96 3.87
CA LEU A 13 -7.08 2.28 2.46
C LEU A 13 -8.59 2.14 2.18
N PRO A 14 -9.38 3.18 2.54
CA PRO A 14 -10.83 3.03 2.57
C PRO A 14 -11.46 2.80 1.20
N GLU A 15 -10.87 3.34 0.14
CA GLU A 15 -11.38 3.13 -1.22
C GLU A 15 -11.20 1.69 -1.71
N LEU A 16 -10.33 0.93 -1.07
CA LEU A 16 -10.08 -0.48 -1.38
C LEU A 16 -10.70 -1.42 -0.36
N ASN A 17 -11.53 -0.90 0.54
CA ASN A 17 -12.16 -1.68 1.60
C ASN A 17 -11.15 -2.37 2.52
N LEU A 18 -10.00 -1.73 2.75
CA LEU A 18 -8.99 -2.18 3.69
C LEU A 18 -9.05 -1.29 4.92
N PRO A 19 -9.81 -1.70 5.96
CA PRO A 19 -10.04 -0.82 7.12
C PRO A 19 -8.84 -0.67 8.03
N ALA A 20 -8.00 -1.71 8.12
CA ALA A 20 -6.81 -1.68 8.94
C ALA A 20 -5.78 -2.65 8.38
N LEU A 21 -4.62 -2.15 8.02
CA LEU A 21 -3.55 -2.92 7.42
C LEU A 21 -2.25 -2.55 8.10
N LEU A 22 -1.49 -3.57 8.51
CA LEU A 22 -0.18 -3.34 9.09
C LEU A 22 0.82 -3.04 7.98
N ALA A 23 1.44 -1.88 8.05
CA ALA A 23 2.38 -1.41 7.05
C ALA A 23 3.73 -1.09 7.67
N LYS A 24 4.79 -1.32 6.92
CA LYS A 24 6.14 -0.95 7.30
C LYS A 24 6.55 0.29 6.53
N THR A 25 7.11 1.28 7.22
CA THR A 25 7.68 2.44 6.55
C THR A 25 9.00 2.05 5.90
N ASP A 26 9.17 2.44 4.65
CA ASP A 26 10.34 2.07 3.86
C ASP A 26 10.86 3.29 3.10
N THR A 27 11.84 3.96 3.68
CA THR A 27 12.45 5.14 3.05
C THR A 27 13.34 4.80 1.86
N GLY A 28 13.65 3.51 1.68
CA GLY A 28 14.36 3.02 0.50
C GLY A 28 13.50 2.91 -0.75
N ALA A 29 12.18 2.88 -0.58
CA ALA A 29 11.25 2.79 -1.69
C ALA A 29 10.69 4.17 -2.05
N GLU A 30 10.64 4.49 -3.33
CA GLU A 30 10.02 5.74 -3.79
C GLU A 30 8.50 5.69 -3.64
N THR A 31 7.90 4.58 -4.05
CA THR A 31 6.46 4.39 -4.10
C THR A 31 6.05 3.26 -3.15
N SER A 32 4.89 3.43 -2.52
CA SER A 32 4.31 2.38 -1.68
C SER A 32 3.96 1.15 -2.50
N ALA A 33 3.90 -0.01 -1.85
CA ALA A 33 3.52 -1.27 -2.48
C ALA A 33 2.48 -1.98 -1.63
N LEU A 34 1.52 -2.60 -2.30
CA LEU A 34 0.43 -3.33 -1.67
C LEU A 34 0.35 -4.73 -2.25
N HIS A 35 0.20 -5.72 -1.37
CA HIS A 35 -0.07 -7.08 -1.80
C HIS A 35 -1.37 -7.16 -2.57
N ALA A 36 -1.29 -7.67 -3.79
CA ALA A 36 -2.45 -7.91 -4.64
C ALA A 36 -2.22 -9.19 -5.44
N PHE A 37 -3.29 -9.87 -5.77
CA PHE A 37 -3.23 -11.12 -6.54
C PHE A 37 -4.29 -11.11 -7.64
N ASN A 38 -4.14 -12.02 -8.61
CA ASN A 38 -5.03 -12.13 -9.77
C ASN A 38 -5.23 -10.78 -10.46
N ILE A 39 -4.13 -10.11 -10.73
CA ILE A 39 -4.12 -8.77 -11.29
C ILE A 39 -4.41 -8.85 -12.79
N GLN A 40 -5.50 -8.22 -13.23
CA GLN A 40 -5.94 -8.25 -14.62
C GLN A 40 -6.35 -6.85 -15.07
N THR A 41 -5.93 -6.50 -16.28
CA THR A 41 -6.38 -5.25 -16.89
C THR A 41 -7.69 -5.49 -17.64
N PHE A 42 -8.48 -4.44 -17.76
CA PHE A 42 -9.71 -4.46 -18.52
C PHE A 42 -10.06 -3.03 -18.98
N GLY A 43 -11.15 -2.92 -19.71
CA GLY A 43 -11.57 -1.65 -20.25
C GLY A 43 -11.11 -1.47 -21.69
N LYS A 44 -11.54 -0.38 -22.31
CA LYS A 44 -11.40 -0.16 -23.75
C LYS A 44 -9.93 -0.22 -24.21
N ASN A 45 -9.02 0.37 -23.47
CA ASN A 45 -7.60 0.39 -23.78
C ASN A 45 -6.78 -0.22 -22.63
N ASN A 46 -7.36 -1.16 -21.91
CA ASN A 46 -6.76 -1.73 -20.69
C ASN A 46 -6.36 -0.62 -19.69
N GLU A 47 -7.21 0.38 -19.56
CA GLU A 47 -6.97 1.52 -18.66
C GLU A 47 -7.38 1.24 -17.22
N MET A 48 -8.03 0.11 -16.97
CA MET A 48 -8.49 -0.31 -15.65
C MET A 48 -7.75 -1.56 -15.22
N VAL A 49 -7.63 -1.74 -13.91
CA VAL A 49 -7.07 -2.95 -13.32
C VAL A 49 -8.03 -3.50 -12.27
N ARG A 50 -8.22 -4.82 -12.29
CA ARG A 50 -8.96 -5.57 -11.28
C ARG A 50 -7.96 -6.46 -10.55
N PHE A 51 -8.07 -6.52 -9.24
CA PHE A 51 -7.14 -7.28 -8.41
C PHE A 51 -7.80 -7.75 -7.14
N GLY A 52 -7.27 -8.83 -6.58
CA GLY A 52 -7.70 -9.35 -5.29
C GLY A 52 -6.85 -8.79 -4.17
N ILE A 53 -7.47 -8.56 -3.03
CA ILE A 53 -6.81 -8.14 -1.81
C ILE A 53 -7.36 -8.96 -0.64
N ASN A 54 -6.63 -8.97 0.46
CA ASN A 54 -7.07 -9.58 1.71
C ASN A 54 -7.44 -8.47 2.69
N PRO A 55 -8.75 -8.22 2.91
CA PRO A 55 -9.17 -7.11 3.77
C PRO A 55 -8.86 -7.32 5.25
N ILE A 56 -8.60 -8.59 5.64
CA ILE A 56 -8.12 -8.92 6.98
C ILE A 56 -6.69 -9.42 6.81
N ASP A 57 -5.74 -8.58 7.22
CA ASP A 57 -4.31 -8.79 6.99
C ASP A 57 -3.80 -10.16 7.47
N THR A 58 -4.38 -10.68 8.55
CA THR A 58 -3.94 -11.93 9.17
C THR A 58 -4.73 -13.15 8.69
N ASP A 59 -5.73 -12.98 7.82
CA ASP A 59 -6.59 -14.08 7.39
C ASP A 59 -6.78 -14.08 5.89
N GLU A 60 -5.99 -14.90 5.20
CA GLU A 60 -5.99 -15.01 3.74
C GLU A 60 -7.22 -15.73 3.19
N ARG A 61 -8.07 -16.31 4.06
CA ARG A 61 -9.32 -16.94 3.62
C ARG A 61 -10.34 -15.92 3.15
N PHE A 62 -10.20 -14.67 3.59
CA PHE A 62 -11.07 -13.59 3.17
C PHE A 62 -10.39 -12.79 2.07
N SER A 63 -11.03 -12.74 0.92
CA SER A 63 -10.54 -11.98 -0.23
C SER A 63 -11.68 -11.17 -0.82
N VAL A 64 -11.36 -9.99 -1.29
CA VAL A 64 -12.29 -9.19 -2.08
C VAL A 64 -11.56 -8.70 -3.32
N PHE A 65 -12.33 -8.41 -4.36
CA PHE A 65 -11.77 -7.87 -5.59
C PHE A 65 -12.12 -6.40 -5.71
N CYS A 66 -11.15 -5.64 -6.12
CA CYS A 66 -11.26 -4.20 -6.33
C CYS A 66 -10.92 -3.88 -7.77
N SER A 67 -11.41 -2.74 -8.22
CA SER A 67 -11.06 -2.20 -9.53
C SER A 67 -10.64 -0.75 -9.37
N SER A 68 -9.67 -0.35 -10.16
CA SER A 68 -9.18 1.02 -10.14
C SER A 68 -8.67 1.41 -11.51
N LYS A 69 -8.67 2.70 -11.77
CA LYS A 69 -7.98 3.23 -12.95
C LYS A 69 -6.48 3.06 -12.77
N ILE A 70 -5.79 2.70 -13.86
CA ILE A 70 -4.34 2.60 -13.84
C ILE A 70 -3.76 4.01 -13.98
N LEU A 71 -2.94 4.41 -13.02
CA LEU A 71 -2.24 5.68 -13.07
C LEU A 71 -0.98 5.58 -13.91
N ASP A 72 -0.26 4.47 -13.79
CA ASP A 72 1.04 4.29 -14.44
C ASP A 72 1.43 2.81 -14.44
N GLN A 73 2.47 2.50 -15.18
CA GLN A 73 3.15 1.20 -15.14
C GLN A 73 4.63 1.49 -14.89
N ARG A 74 5.23 0.78 -13.96
CA ARG A 74 6.63 0.98 -13.60
C ARG A 74 7.36 -0.34 -13.48
N ASN A 75 8.63 -0.33 -13.90
CA ASN A 75 9.55 -1.41 -13.56
C ASN A 75 10.14 -1.11 -12.20
N VAL A 76 10.02 -2.06 -11.28
CA VAL A 76 10.51 -1.94 -9.92
C VAL A 76 11.53 -3.04 -9.69
N THR A 77 12.73 -2.65 -9.25
CA THR A 77 13.79 -3.59 -8.90
C THR A 77 13.78 -3.80 -7.41
N SER A 78 13.61 -5.04 -6.99
CA SER A 78 13.62 -5.41 -5.57
C SER A 78 15.05 -5.47 -5.05
N SER A 79 15.18 -5.57 -3.72
CA SER A 79 16.49 -5.65 -3.06
C SER A 79 17.33 -6.86 -3.50
N ASN A 80 16.69 -7.92 -4.00
CA ASN A 80 17.39 -9.09 -4.54
C ASN A 80 17.75 -8.95 -6.03
N GLY A 81 17.55 -7.78 -6.63
CA GLY A 81 17.96 -7.48 -8.00
C GLY A 81 16.96 -7.90 -9.07
N ILE A 82 15.81 -8.45 -8.70
CA ILE A 82 14.80 -8.86 -9.66
C ILE A 82 13.91 -7.67 -9.99
N SER A 83 13.75 -7.42 -11.29
CA SER A 83 12.85 -6.36 -11.79
C SER A 83 11.53 -6.96 -12.23
N GLU A 84 10.44 -6.29 -11.91
CA GLU A 84 9.11 -6.67 -12.40
C GLU A 84 8.32 -5.43 -12.79
N MET A 85 7.43 -5.60 -13.74
CA MET A 85 6.48 -4.56 -14.11
C MET A 85 5.33 -4.55 -13.12
N ARG A 86 4.98 -3.37 -12.61
CA ARG A 86 3.88 -3.18 -11.67
C ARG A 86 2.94 -2.11 -12.17
N TYR A 87 1.64 -2.33 -11.97
CA TYR A 87 0.65 -1.28 -12.16
C TYR A 87 0.63 -0.37 -10.94
N VAL A 88 0.49 0.92 -11.21
CA VAL A 88 0.36 1.94 -10.17
C VAL A 88 -1.07 2.44 -10.18
N ILE A 89 -1.70 2.47 -9.03
CA ILE A 89 -3.00 3.10 -8.83
C ILE A 89 -2.86 4.26 -7.85
N GLU A 90 -3.83 5.16 -7.85
CA GLU A 90 -3.91 6.22 -6.85
C GLU A 90 -5.05 5.88 -5.90
N THR A 91 -4.79 5.94 -4.60
CA THR A 91 -5.81 5.63 -3.60
C THR A 91 -5.60 6.49 -2.36
N GLU A 92 -6.67 6.70 -1.62
CA GLU A 92 -6.60 7.41 -0.36
C GLU A 92 -6.00 6.52 0.72
N MET A 93 -5.08 7.07 1.49
CA MET A 93 -4.51 6.42 2.66
C MET A 93 -4.82 7.27 3.89
N THR A 94 -5.23 6.62 4.96
CA THR A 94 -5.39 7.26 6.27
C THR A 94 -4.39 6.64 7.23
N ILE A 95 -3.60 7.47 7.88
CA ILE A 95 -2.68 7.07 8.92
C ILE A 95 -2.82 8.06 10.07
N GLY A 96 -3.32 7.58 11.22
CA GLY A 96 -3.72 8.47 12.30
C GLY A 96 -4.78 9.44 11.83
N ASN A 97 -4.54 10.72 12.02
CA ASN A 97 -5.45 11.80 11.59
C ASN A 97 -5.12 12.36 10.21
N VAL A 98 -4.13 11.77 9.53
CA VAL A 98 -3.70 12.27 8.22
C VAL A 98 -4.34 11.44 7.12
N ARG A 99 -4.98 12.13 6.19
CA ARG A 99 -5.55 11.56 4.97
C ARG A 99 -4.82 12.14 3.79
N LYS A 100 -4.41 11.28 2.87
CA LYS A 100 -3.79 11.76 1.64
C LYS A 100 -3.98 10.74 0.53
N LYS A 101 -4.02 11.22 -0.70
CA LYS A 101 -3.99 10.36 -1.88
C LYS A 101 -2.56 10.03 -2.20
N ILE A 102 -2.30 8.75 -2.42
CA ILE A 102 -0.95 8.26 -2.69
C ILE A 102 -0.95 7.35 -3.91
N PRO A 103 0.14 7.35 -4.67
CA PRO A 103 0.37 6.28 -5.65
C PRO A 103 0.81 5.03 -4.91
N ILE A 104 0.33 3.88 -5.36
CA ILE A 104 0.69 2.61 -4.77
C ILE A 104 0.84 1.58 -5.88
N THR A 105 1.91 0.78 -5.82
CA THR A 105 2.14 -0.29 -6.77
C THR A 105 1.49 -1.58 -6.28
N LEU A 106 0.98 -2.37 -7.22
CA LEU A 106 0.35 -3.65 -6.93
C LEU A 106 1.33 -4.76 -7.26
N THR A 107 1.59 -5.62 -6.29
CA THR A 107 2.53 -6.72 -6.45
C THR A 107 2.20 -7.85 -5.49
N ASN A 108 2.66 -9.05 -5.80
CA ASN A 108 2.48 -10.19 -4.91
C ASN A 108 3.47 -10.11 -3.75
N ARG A 109 2.95 -9.95 -2.55
CA ARG A 109 3.71 -9.94 -1.31
C ARG A 109 3.25 -11.05 -0.35
N GLU A 110 2.67 -12.11 -0.91
CA GLU A 110 2.05 -13.20 -0.15
C GLU A 110 2.97 -13.76 0.94
N ASN A 111 4.25 -13.93 0.62
CA ASN A 111 5.24 -14.50 1.53
C ASN A 111 5.96 -13.46 2.38
N MET A 112 5.56 -12.19 2.32
CA MET A 112 6.16 -11.11 3.09
C MET A 112 5.37 -10.89 4.38
N LYS A 113 6.09 -10.54 5.44
CA LYS A 113 5.45 -10.23 6.73
C LYS A 113 4.47 -9.06 6.61
N TYR A 114 4.87 -8.04 5.86
CA TYR A 114 4.03 -6.86 5.66
C TYR A 114 3.41 -6.91 4.28
N LYS A 115 2.09 -6.88 4.22
CA LYS A 115 1.34 -6.84 2.96
C LYS A 115 1.41 -5.45 2.32
N MET A 116 1.89 -4.45 3.05
CA MET A 116 2.08 -3.11 2.54
C MET A 116 3.39 -2.51 3.05
N ILE A 117 4.07 -1.79 2.17
CA ILE A 117 5.15 -0.88 2.56
C ILE A 117 4.76 0.54 2.19
N ILE A 118 5.18 1.50 3.00
CA ILE A 118 4.90 2.92 2.79
C ILE A 118 6.18 3.57 2.28
N GLY A 119 6.16 4.00 1.02
CA GLY A 119 7.32 4.61 0.38
C GLY A 119 7.41 6.11 0.62
N ARG A 120 8.50 6.70 0.11
CA ARG A 120 8.81 8.12 0.34
C ARG A 120 7.70 9.06 -0.12
N SER A 121 7.05 8.77 -1.25
CA SER A 121 5.98 9.65 -1.75
C SER A 121 4.81 9.77 -0.78
N ALA A 122 4.51 8.70 -0.05
CA ALA A 122 3.46 8.71 0.97
C ALA A 122 3.95 9.24 2.32
N LEU A 123 5.25 9.12 2.58
CA LEU A 123 5.87 9.56 3.85
C LEU A 123 6.20 11.06 3.88
N GLU A 124 6.01 11.74 2.77
CA GLU A 124 6.26 13.17 2.70
C GLU A 124 5.43 13.90 3.76
N GLY A 125 6.06 14.76 4.54
CA GLY A 125 5.42 15.47 5.64
C GLY A 125 5.48 14.75 6.98
N PHE A 126 6.01 13.52 7.01
CA PHE A 126 6.19 12.78 8.26
C PHE A 126 7.66 12.73 8.68
N GLN A 127 7.87 12.66 9.98
CA GLN A 127 9.15 12.27 10.58
C GLN A 127 9.04 10.81 10.99
N ILE A 128 10.03 10.01 10.62
CA ILE A 128 9.99 8.56 10.85
C ILE A 128 10.92 8.22 12.02
N SER A 129 10.39 7.49 13.00
CA SER A 129 11.19 6.96 14.09
C SER A 129 11.65 5.55 13.76
N ALA A 130 12.95 5.31 13.82
CA ALA A 130 13.50 3.98 13.67
C ALA A 130 13.40 3.15 14.96
N GLU A 131 13.17 3.81 16.10
CA GLU A 131 13.14 3.15 17.41
C GLU A 131 11.75 2.72 17.84
N LYS A 132 10.73 3.44 17.41
CA LYS A 132 9.34 3.23 17.88
C LYS A 132 8.43 2.83 16.76
N SER A 133 7.38 2.12 17.13
CA SER A 133 6.28 1.77 16.22
C SER A 133 4.98 2.29 16.80
N PHE A 134 3.94 2.37 15.96
CA PHE A 134 2.58 2.69 16.37
C PHE A 134 2.45 4.04 17.08
N PHE A 135 2.95 5.10 16.43
CA PHE A 135 2.70 6.47 16.90
C PHE A 135 1.23 6.85 16.74
N THR A 136 0.54 6.23 15.79
CA THR A 136 -0.85 6.54 15.50
C THR A 136 -1.75 5.44 16.07
N GLU A 137 -3.00 5.81 16.34
CA GLU A 137 -3.96 4.86 16.86
C GLU A 137 -4.43 3.88 15.78
N TYR A 138 -4.88 2.72 16.22
CA TYR A 138 -5.53 1.76 15.34
C TYR A 138 -6.74 2.44 14.67
N PRO A 139 -6.92 2.26 13.35
CA PRO A 139 -8.01 2.95 12.65
C PRO A 139 -9.38 2.62 13.22
N GLN A 140 -10.22 3.62 13.32
CA GLN A 140 -11.61 3.45 13.71
C GLN A 140 -12.40 2.93 12.52
N LEU A 141 -13.12 1.86 12.72
CA LEU A 141 -13.91 1.21 11.68
C LEU A 141 -15.33 1.76 11.63
#